data_bf9e30d286e4067e870a1733c3b628aa
#
_entry.id   bf9e30d286e4067e870a1733c3b628aa
#
_cell.length_a   1.000
_cell.length_b   1.000
_cell.length_c   1.000
_cell.angle_alpha   90.00
_cell.angle_beta   90.00
_cell.angle_gamma   90.00
#
_symmetry.space_group_name_H-M   'P 1'
#
loop_
_entity.id
_entity.type
_entity.pdbx_description
1 polymer ?
#
loop_
_entity_poly.entity_id
_entity_poly.type
_entity_poly.pdbx_seq_one_letter_code
_entity_poly.pdbx_strand_id
1 'polypeptide(L)'
;MEDSYVDGKIYSIPFQRSTEILFYNKDAFKEVGLDPEKAPATWDELVEDAQKLTNENRYGVGIAVNSGSAQWTFTGFSLQNSKNGENLMAEDGKSVMFDTPENVEALQFWLDLQNKYEVMAPGIVQWTDLPTQFLAGEVAMIYHTTGNLANISKNATFDFGTAFLPGNARQAAPTGGGNFYISNGISEDRVQAAWKFIKFATEPERAAQWALDTGYVATRQSCFDLDIMKEY
;
A
#
# COMPACT_ATOMS: atom_id res chain seq x y z
N MET A 1 7.46 2.55 14.87
CA MET A 1 7.01 2.47 16.28
C MET A 1 6.57 3.83 16.85
N GLU A 2 6.80 4.92 16.14
CA GLU A 2 6.43 6.28 16.59
C GLU A 2 4.95 6.41 16.91
N ASP A 3 4.08 5.84 16.07
CA ASP A 3 2.61 5.81 16.27
C ASP A 3 2.14 5.11 17.55
N SER A 4 3.03 4.41 18.25
CA SER A 4 2.72 3.73 19.51
C SER A 4 2.99 4.61 20.74
N TYR A 5 3.64 5.75 20.55
CA TYR A 5 4.05 6.63 21.62
C TYR A 5 3.17 7.88 21.68
N VAL A 6 2.79 8.26 22.91
CA VAL A 6 2.18 9.56 23.22
C VAL A 6 2.90 10.08 24.46
N ASP A 7 3.47 11.28 24.40
CA ASP A 7 4.23 11.90 25.50
C ASP A 7 5.29 10.97 26.12
N GLY A 8 6.04 10.24 25.27
CA GLY A 8 7.09 9.32 25.68
C GLY A 8 6.63 8.00 26.30
N LYS A 9 5.32 7.73 26.32
CA LYS A 9 4.74 6.48 26.86
C LYS A 9 4.20 5.62 25.72
N ILE A 10 4.34 4.30 25.85
CA ILE A 10 3.82 3.31 24.89
C ILE A 10 2.36 3.02 25.23
N TYR A 11 1.46 3.23 24.27
CA TYR A 11 0.03 2.97 24.41
C TYR A 11 -0.48 1.82 23.56
N SER A 12 0.32 1.31 22.62
CA SER A 12 -0.08 0.22 21.75
C SER A 12 1.08 -0.67 21.36
N ILE A 13 0.76 -1.89 20.96
CA ILE A 13 1.73 -2.85 20.42
C ILE A 13 1.43 -3.04 18.93
N PRO A 14 2.38 -2.78 18.02
CA PRO A 14 2.21 -3.07 16.61
C PRO A 14 1.93 -4.56 16.39
N PHE A 15 0.88 -4.85 15.60
CA PHE A 15 0.52 -6.22 15.25
C PHE A 15 0.96 -6.56 13.82
N GLN A 16 0.59 -5.71 12.88
CA GLN A 16 0.89 -5.89 11.46
C GLN A 16 1.18 -4.54 10.82
N ARG A 17 2.05 -4.52 9.84
CA ARG A 17 2.34 -3.34 9.04
C ARG A 17 2.14 -3.64 7.56
N SER A 18 1.69 -2.64 6.83
CA SER A 18 1.54 -2.70 5.39
C SER A 18 1.96 -1.39 4.77
N THR A 19 2.13 -1.41 3.47
CA THR A 19 2.26 -0.22 2.65
C THR A 19 1.58 -0.48 1.32
N GLU A 20 1.21 0.54 0.58
CA GLU A 20 0.84 0.38 -0.82
C GLU A 20 2.09 0.06 -1.63
N ILE A 21 1.94 -0.88 -2.55
CA ILE A 21 2.93 -1.26 -3.56
C ILE A 21 2.26 -1.36 -4.91
N LEU A 22 3.06 -1.38 -5.96
CA LEU A 22 2.60 -1.68 -7.31
C LEU A 22 2.59 -3.20 -7.49
N PHE A 23 1.43 -3.77 -7.86
CA PHE A 23 1.33 -5.09 -8.46
C PHE A 23 1.19 -4.90 -9.96
N TYR A 24 1.89 -5.69 -10.77
CA TYR A 24 1.82 -5.60 -12.22
C TYR A 24 1.85 -6.96 -12.90
N ASN A 25 1.10 -7.09 -13.99
CA ASN A 25 0.98 -8.30 -14.79
C ASN A 25 2.15 -8.38 -15.79
N LYS A 26 3.14 -9.24 -15.51
CA LYS A 26 4.32 -9.44 -16.35
C LYS A 26 3.99 -9.98 -17.74
N ASP A 27 2.94 -10.78 -17.85
CA ASP A 27 2.53 -11.32 -19.15
C ASP A 27 1.89 -10.22 -20.01
N ALA A 28 1.10 -9.32 -19.41
CA ALA A 28 0.62 -8.13 -20.10
C ALA A 28 1.74 -7.19 -20.56
N PHE A 29 2.81 -7.05 -19.78
CA PHE A 29 4.00 -6.30 -20.17
C PHE A 29 4.67 -6.92 -21.40
N LYS A 30 4.91 -8.23 -21.40
CA LYS A 30 5.47 -8.97 -22.55
C LYS A 30 4.62 -8.79 -23.81
N GLU A 31 3.28 -8.85 -23.67
CA GLU A 31 2.32 -8.71 -24.77
C GLU A 31 2.53 -7.40 -25.55
N VAL A 32 2.82 -6.29 -24.85
CA VAL A 32 3.00 -4.97 -25.47
C VAL A 32 4.45 -4.58 -25.68
N GLY A 33 5.40 -5.52 -25.47
CA GLY A 33 6.83 -5.31 -25.68
C GLY A 33 7.53 -4.51 -24.59
N LEU A 34 6.96 -4.43 -23.39
CA LEU A 34 7.62 -3.90 -22.20
C LEU A 34 8.50 -4.99 -21.55
N ASP A 35 9.55 -4.56 -20.86
CA ASP A 35 10.38 -5.47 -20.06
C ASP A 35 9.61 -5.92 -18.81
N PRO A 36 9.29 -7.23 -18.67
CA PRO A 36 8.52 -7.75 -17.55
C PRO A 36 9.26 -7.67 -16.20
N GLU A 37 10.58 -7.45 -16.23
CA GLU A 37 11.36 -7.31 -14.99
C GLU A 37 11.60 -5.85 -14.60
N LYS A 38 11.10 -4.90 -15.40
CA LYS A 38 11.23 -3.46 -15.15
C LYS A 38 9.85 -2.82 -14.94
N ALA A 39 9.42 -2.70 -13.70
CA ALA A 39 8.25 -1.89 -13.34
C ALA A 39 8.55 -0.38 -13.46
N PRO A 40 7.53 0.47 -13.75
CA PRO A 40 7.72 1.91 -13.79
C PRO A 40 8.17 2.45 -12.42
N ALA A 41 9.18 3.31 -12.42
CA ALA A 41 9.76 3.91 -11.22
C ALA A 41 9.35 5.38 -11.03
N THR A 42 8.86 6.03 -12.08
CA THR A 42 8.41 7.42 -12.07
C THR A 42 6.97 7.55 -12.55
N TRP A 43 6.34 8.70 -12.25
CA TRP A 43 5.00 8.99 -12.76
C TRP A 43 4.94 9.04 -14.29
N ASP A 44 5.99 9.55 -14.94
CA ASP A 44 6.05 9.58 -16.39
C ASP A 44 6.15 8.15 -16.97
N GLU A 45 7.03 7.30 -16.41
CA GLU A 45 7.11 5.89 -16.81
C GLU A 45 5.78 5.15 -16.56
N LEU A 46 5.09 5.44 -15.43
CA LEU A 46 3.77 4.87 -15.16
C LEU A 46 2.76 5.20 -16.25
N VAL A 47 2.71 6.47 -16.68
CA VAL A 47 1.81 6.91 -17.76
C VAL A 47 2.16 6.24 -19.08
N GLU A 48 3.45 6.25 -19.46
CA GLU A 48 3.91 5.66 -20.71
C GLU A 48 3.60 4.14 -20.79
N ASP A 49 3.87 3.41 -19.71
CA ASP A 49 3.59 1.98 -19.65
C ASP A 49 2.09 1.71 -19.61
N ALA A 50 1.33 2.47 -18.80
CA ALA A 50 -0.11 2.33 -18.71
C ALA A 50 -0.81 2.62 -20.05
N GLN A 51 -0.34 3.59 -20.85
CA GLN A 51 -0.86 3.86 -22.18
C GLN A 51 -0.66 2.68 -23.14
N LYS A 52 0.51 2.02 -23.09
CA LYS A 52 0.76 0.81 -23.90
C LYS A 52 -0.09 -0.37 -23.48
N LEU A 53 -0.33 -0.50 -22.15
CA LEU A 53 -1.09 -1.61 -21.57
C LEU A 53 -2.60 -1.46 -21.69
N THR A 54 -3.10 -0.23 -21.92
CA THR A 54 -4.53 0.06 -22.08
C THR A 54 -5.03 -0.39 -23.46
N ASN A 55 -6.14 -1.10 -23.47
CA ASN A 55 -6.84 -1.51 -24.69
C ASN A 55 -8.36 -1.61 -24.43
N GLU A 56 -9.14 -2.12 -25.38
CA GLU A 56 -10.59 -2.23 -25.29
C GLU A 56 -11.10 -3.07 -24.10
N ASN A 57 -10.26 -3.97 -23.57
CA ASN A 57 -10.63 -4.91 -22.50
C ASN A 57 -9.84 -4.70 -21.20
N ARG A 58 -8.87 -3.80 -21.19
CA ARG A 58 -7.95 -3.63 -20.05
C ARG A 58 -7.54 -2.18 -19.86
N TYR A 59 -7.60 -1.69 -18.64
CA TYR A 59 -6.95 -0.45 -18.24
C TYR A 59 -5.49 -0.71 -17.84
N GLY A 60 -4.61 0.26 -18.12
CA GLY A 60 -3.19 0.15 -17.78
C GLY A 60 -2.94 0.20 -16.28
N VAL A 61 -3.70 1.01 -15.54
CA VAL A 61 -3.54 1.15 -14.09
C VAL A 61 -4.89 1.26 -13.38
N GLY A 62 -4.98 0.70 -12.19
CA GLY A 62 -6.11 0.83 -11.28
C GLY A 62 -5.67 1.37 -9.92
N ILE A 63 -6.29 2.46 -9.50
CA ILE A 63 -6.05 3.13 -8.21
C ILE A 63 -7.40 3.44 -7.59
N ALA A 64 -7.59 3.05 -6.32
CA ALA A 64 -8.88 3.21 -5.67
C ALA A 64 -9.19 4.67 -5.34
N VAL A 65 -10.40 5.12 -5.66
CA VAL A 65 -10.93 6.47 -5.39
C VAL A 65 -12.15 6.46 -4.48
N ASN A 66 -12.30 5.44 -3.63
CA ASN A 66 -13.39 5.39 -2.66
C ASN A 66 -13.01 6.01 -1.31
N SER A 67 -14.00 6.40 -0.53
CA SER A 67 -13.84 7.19 0.71
C SER A 67 -12.92 6.58 1.77
N GLY A 68 -12.74 5.26 1.79
CA GLY A 68 -11.92 4.59 2.80
C GLY A 68 -10.42 4.53 2.44
N SER A 69 -10.09 4.46 1.15
CA SER A 69 -8.71 4.28 0.67
C SER A 69 -8.12 5.56 0.05
N ALA A 70 -8.96 6.44 -0.51
CA ALA A 70 -8.50 7.63 -1.23
C ALA A 70 -7.56 8.52 -0.39
N GLN A 71 -7.83 8.68 0.90
CA GLN A 71 -6.96 9.46 1.78
C GLN A 71 -5.57 8.83 1.92
N TRP A 72 -5.51 7.51 2.08
CA TRP A 72 -4.25 6.79 2.24
C TRP A 72 -3.41 6.84 0.96
N THR A 73 -4.03 6.54 -0.18
CA THR A 73 -3.39 6.63 -1.51
C THR A 73 -2.96 8.05 -1.83
N PHE A 74 -3.83 9.07 -1.55
CA PHE A 74 -3.46 10.47 -1.77
C PHE A 74 -2.28 10.92 -0.89
N THR A 75 -2.17 10.43 0.33
CA THR A 75 -0.97 10.64 1.15
C THR A 75 0.29 10.12 0.45
N GLY A 76 0.19 8.98 -0.24
CA GLY A 76 1.27 8.46 -1.08
C GLY A 76 1.68 9.42 -2.18
N PHE A 77 0.73 9.89 -2.97
CA PHE A 77 0.99 10.88 -4.04
C PHE A 77 1.58 12.20 -3.53
N SER A 78 1.05 12.70 -2.40
CA SER A 78 1.59 13.87 -1.72
C SER A 78 3.06 13.69 -1.34
N LEU A 79 3.39 12.59 -0.69
CA LEU A 79 4.77 12.27 -0.29
C LEU A 79 5.71 12.06 -1.50
N GLN A 80 5.21 11.49 -2.58
CA GLN A 80 5.97 11.28 -3.83
C GLN A 80 6.30 12.58 -4.54
N ASN A 81 5.44 13.60 -4.41
CA ASN A 81 5.62 14.91 -5.04
C ASN A 81 6.33 15.93 -4.15
N SER A 82 6.52 15.64 -2.87
CA SER A 82 7.21 16.51 -1.92
C SER A 82 8.71 16.25 -1.91
N LYS A 83 9.53 17.28 -2.17
CA LYS A 83 11.00 17.19 -2.10
C LYS A 83 11.51 16.95 -0.69
N ASN A 84 10.83 17.50 0.32
CA ASN A 84 11.25 17.44 1.72
C ASN A 84 10.52 16.36 2.52
N GLY A 85 9.56 15.62 1.90
CA GLY A 85 8.72 14.64 2.58
C GLY A 85 7.58 15.29 3.38
N GLU A 86 7.26 16.52 3.07
CA GLU A 86 6.09 17.21 3.63
C GLU A 86 4.82 16.46 3.23
N ASN A 87 3.87 16.46 4.16
CA ASN A 87 2.63 15.70 4.05
C ASN A 87 1.43 16.67 3.99
N LEU A 88 0.23 16.10 4.11
CA LEU A 88 -1.04 16.83 4.13
C LEU A 88 -1.26 17.64 5.42
N MET A 89 -0.38 17.50 6.40
CA MET A 89 -0.40 18.22 7.67
C MET A 89 0.97 18.81 7.99
N ALA A 90 1.00 20.01 8.49
CA ALA A 90 2.22 20.66 8.96
C ALA A 90 2.80 19.95 10.19
N GLU A 91 4.09 20.10 10.46
CA GLU A 91 4.80 19.48 11.60
C GLU A 91 4.17 19.83 12.96
N ASP A 92 3.54 21.00 13.08
CA ASP A 92 2.87 21.44 14.30
C ASP A 92 1.58 20.65 14.62
N GLY A 93 1.11 19.82 13.68
CA GLY A 93 -0.11 19.02 13.79
C GLY A 93 -1.40 19.84 13.87
N LYS A 94 -1.38 21.13 13.53
CA LYS A 94 -2.53 22.03 13.66
C LYS A 94 -3.00 22.64 12.34
N SER A 95 -2.11 22.70 11.36
CA SER A 95 -2.38 23.29 10.05
C SER A 95 -2.44 22.20 8.99
N VAL A 96 -3.46 22.26 8.12
CA VAL A 96 -3.57 21.37 6.96
C VAL A 96 -2.82 21.97 5.77
N MET A 97 -2.28 21.13 4.89
CA MET A 97 -1.42 21.49 3.77
C MET A 97 -2.00 21.03 2.42
N PHE A 98 -3.32 20.88 2.32
CA PHE A 98 -3.96 20.34 1.10
C PHE A 98 -3.81 21.23 -0.14
N ASP A 99 -3.67 22.53 0.06
CA ASP A 99 -3.62 23.55 -0.99
C ASP A 99 -2.20 23.98 -1.39
N THR A 100 -1.18 23.22 -0.96
CA THR A 100 0.18 23.49 -1.47
C THR A 100 0.28 23.14 -2.95
N PRO A 101 1.14 23.85 -3.72
CA PRO A 101 1.31 23.56 -5.15
C PRO A 101 1.62 22.06 -5.42
N GLU A 102 2.46 21.46 -4.60
CA GLU A 102 2.85 20.04 -4.71
C GLU A 102 1.66 19.10 -4.51
N ASN A 103 0.77 19.38 -3.55
CA ASN A 103 -0.42 18.59 -3.30
C ASN A 103 -1.49 18.78 -4.38
N VAL A 104 -1.65 20.00 -4.89
CA VAL A 104 -2.55 20.28 -6.02
C VAL A 104 -2.06 19.56 -7.28
N GLU A 105 -0.75 19.58 -7.57
CA GLU A 105 -0.15 18.85 -8.69
C GLU A 105 -0.32 17.34 -8.53
N ALA A 106 -0.12 16.79 -7.33
CA ALA A 106 -0.32 15.39 -7.04
C ALA A 106 -1.77 14.94 -7.28
N LEU A 107 -2.75 15.74 -6.86
CA LEU A 107 -4.16 15.47 -7.12
C LEU A 107 -4.48 15.59 -8.62
N GLN A 108 -3.92 16.58 -9.30
CA GLN A 108 -4.10 16.76 -10.74
C GLN A 108 -3.54 15.57 -11.51
N PHE A 109 -2.35 15.09 -11.15
CA PHE A 109 -1.76 13.88 -11.75
C PHE A 109 -2.71 12.68 -11.63
N TRP A 110 -3.26 12.44 -10.43
CA TRP A 110 -4.21 11.34 -10.22
C TRP A 110 -5.47 11.49 -11.07
N LEU A 111 -6.04 12.68 -11.14
CA LEU A 111 -7.18 12.99 -12.01
C LEU A 111 -6.84 12.81 -13.50
N ASP A 112 -5.64 13.18 -13.90
CA ASP A 112 -5.16 13.07 -15.27
C ASP A 112 -5.06 11.61 -15.75
N LEU A 113 -4.81 10.63 -14.85
CA LEU A 113 -4.83 9.20 -15.22
C LEU A 113 -6.18 8.77 -15.78
N GLN A 114 -7.27 9.34 -15.28
CA GLN A 114 -8.63 9.07 -15.81
C GLN A 114 -8.98 9.98 -17.00
N ASN A 115 -8.77 11.28 -16.86
CA ASN A 115 -9.43 12.29 -17.71
C ASN A 115 -8.57 12.75 -18.90
N LYS A 116 -7.25 12.63 -18.80
CA LYS A 116 -6.31 13.11 -19.82
C LYS A 116 -5.61 11.96 -20.52
N TYR A 117 -5.10 10.99 -19.74
CA TYR A 117 -4.37 9.85 -20.26
C TYR A 117 -5.28 8.66 -20.57
N GLU A 118 -6.47 8.62 -19.98
CA GLU A 118 -7.50 7.58 -20.16
C GLU A 118 -6.97 6.16 -19.88
N VAL A 119 -5.99 6.04 -18.96
CA VAL A 119 -5.34 4.78 -18.61
C VAL A 119 -5.94 4.09 -17.39
N MET A 120 -6.89 4.75 -16.73
CA MET A 120 -7.59 4.27 -15.54
C MET A 120 -9.11 4.38 -15.75
N ALA A 121 -9.87 3.41 -15.21
CA ALA A 121 -11.32 3.39 -15.31
C ALA A 121 -11.94 4.70 -14.79
N PRO A 122 -12.94 5.28 -15.50
CA PRO A 122 -13.60 6.50 -15.08
C PRO A 122 -14.48 6.29 -13.84
N GLY A 123 -14.70 7.35 -13.08
CA GLY A 123 -15.57 7.36 -11.91
C GLY A 123 -14.95 6.77 -10.66
N ILE A 124 -15.79 6.16 -9.81
CA ILE A 124 -15.35 5.64 -8.50
C ILE A 124 -14.86 4.21 -8.65
N VAL A 125 -13.56 4.01 -8.41
CA VAL A 125 -12.92 2.70 -8.35
C VAL A 125 -12.88 2.24 -6.90
N GLN A 126 -13.47 1.08 -6.60
CA GLN A 126 -13.51 0.55 -5.24
C GLN A 126 -12.21 -0.19 -4.91
N TRP A 127 -11.71 0.02 -3.69
CA TRP A 127 -10.54 -0.69 -3.18
C TRP A 127 -10.68 -2.22 -3.23
N THR A 128 -11.86 -2.72 -2.87
CA THR A 128 -12.15 -4.15 -2.80
C THR A 128 -12.23 -4.83 -4.17
N ASP A 129 -12.46 -4.07 -5.24
CA ASP A 129 -12.67 -4.60 -6.58
C ASP A 129 -11.34 -4.74 -7.35
N LEU A 130 -10.35 -3.89 -7.02
CA LEU A 130 -9.06 -3.87 -7.72
C LEU A 130 -8.34 -5.22 -7.78
N PRO A 131 -8.24 -6.00 -6.68
CA PRO A 131 -7.60 -7.31 -6.76
C PRO A 131 -8.34 -8.28 -7.70
N THR A 132 -9.67 -8.22 -7.74
CA THR A 132 -10.48 -9.07 -8.63
C THR A 132 -10.29 -8.66 -10.09
N GLN A 133 -10.31 -7.36 -10.39
CA GLN A 133 -10.06 -6.84 -11.72
C GLN A 133 -8.63 -7.16 -12.22
N PHE A 134 -7.64 -7.06 -11.34
CA PHE A 134 -6.26 -7.44 -11.64
C PHE A 134 -6.15 -8.94 -11.97
N LEU A 135 -6.72 -9.80 -11.12
CA LEU A 135 -6.74 -11.25 -11.32
C LEU A 135 -7.54 -11.68 -12.57
N ALA A 136 -8.54 -10.91 -12.98
CA ALA A 136 -9.28 -11.10 -14.22
C ALA A 136 -8.54 -10.57 -15.46
N GLY A 137 -7.42 -9.84 -15.29
CA GLY A 137 -6.70 -9.21 -16.40
C GLY A 137 -7.35 -7.94 -16.95
N GLU A 138 -8.36 -7.41 -16.28
CA GLU A 138 -9.08 -6.18 -16.64
C GLU A 138 -8.26 -4.92 -16.33
N VAL A 139 -7.27 -5.04 -15.44
CA VAL A 139 -6.31 -3.99 -15.09
C VAL A 139 -4.90 -4.57 -15.06
N ALA A 140 -3.95 -3.94 -15.74
CA ALA A 140 -2.59 -4.45 -15.86
C ALA A 140 -1.70 -4.14 -14.65
N MET A 141 -1.92 -3.00 -13.99
CA MET A 141 -1.19 -2.56 -12.81
C MET A 141 -2.18 -2.07 -11.76
N ILE A 142 -1.97 -2.41 -10.48
CA ILE A 142 -2.78 -1.86 -9.39
C ILE A 142 -1.91 -1.34 -8.24
N TYR A 143 -2.36 -0.24 -7.65
CA TYR A 143 -1.88 0.21 -6.34
C TYR A 143 -2.68 -0.52 -5.28
N HIS A 144 -2.02 -1.35 -4.47
CA HIS A 144 -2.71 -2.07 -3.41
C HIS A 144 -1.76 -2.39 -2.25
N THR A 145 -2.34 -2.75 -1.11
CA THR A 145 -1.59 -3.09 0.10
C THR A 145 -0.76 -4.37 -0.05
N THR A 146 0.42 -4.41 0.58
CA THR A 146 1.19 -5.65 0.76
C THR A 146 0.36 -6.76 1.40
N GLY A 147 -0.61 -6.43 2.26
CA GLY A 147 -1.52 -7.41 2.87
C GLY A 147 -2.44 -8.17 1.90
N ASN A 148 -2.39 -7.84 0.60
CA ASN A 148 -3.09 -8.59 -0.44
C ASN A 148 -2.17 -9.53 -1.23
N LEU A 149 -0.87 -9.57 -0.90
CA LEU A 149 0.11 -10.36 -1.64
C LEU A 149 -0.24 -11.86 -1.66
N ALA A 150 -0.60 -12.42 -0.51
CA ALA A 150 -0.98 -13.83 -0.42
C ALA A 150 -2.21 -14.18 -1.27
N ASN A 151 -3.22 -13.28 -1.31
CA ASN A 151 -4.40 -13.46 -2.16
C ASN A 151 -4.02 -13.45 -3.65
N ILE A 152 -3.22 -12.48 -4.08
CA ILE A 152 -2.78 -12.38 -5.49
C ILE A 152 -1.90 -13.59 -5.84
N SER A 153 -0.92 -13.95 -5.02
CA SER A 153 -0.04 -15.10 -5.25
C SER A 153 -0.80 -16.42 -5.39
N LYS A 154 -1.88 -16.59 -4.62
CA LYS A 154 -2.69 -17.82 -4.65
C LYS A 154 -3.60 -17.91 -5.86
N ASN A 155 -4.09 -16.79 -6.38
CA ASN A 155 -5.18 -16.77 -7.35
C ASN A 155 -4.75 -16.27 -8.75
N ALA A 156 -3.57 -15.66 -8.90
CA ALA A 156 -3.08 -15.24 -10.21
C ALA A 156 -2.83 -16.46 -11.11
N THR A 157 -3.32 -16.38 -12.34
CA THR A 157 -3.13 -17.37 -13.41
C THR A 157 -2.07 -16.94 -14.42
N PHE A 158 -1.43 -15.80 -14.19
CA PHE A 158 -0.37 -15.19 -15.00
C PHE A 158 0.82 -14.86 -14.10
N ASP A 159 1.97 -14.64 -14.72
CA ASP A 159 3.17 -14.17 -14.01
C ASP A 159 3.00 -12.69 -13.61
N PHE A 160 3.24 -12.38 -12.34
CA PHE A 160 3.12 -11.02 -11.83
C PHE A 160 4.36 -10.61 -11.04
N GLY A 161 4.56 -9.31 -10.95
CA GLY A 161 5.60 -8.72 -10.13
C GLY A 161 5.05 -7.72 -9.13
N THR A 162 5.89 -7.38 -8.18
CA THR A 162 5.66 -6.28 -7.23
C THR A 162 6.81 -5.29 -7.32
N ALA A 163 6.51 -4.02 -7.10
CA ALA A 163 7.50 -2.95 -7.09
C ALA A 163 7.12 -1.85 -6.09
N PHE A 164 8.08 -0.99 -5.77
CA PHE A 164 7.77 0.27 -5.10
C PHE A 164 6.83 1.11 -5.98
N LEU A 165 5.98 1.93 -5.34
CA LEU A 165 5.16 2.88 -6.09
C LEU A 165 6.03 3.85 -6.86
N PRO A 166 5.68 4.16 -8.12
CA PRO A 166 6.34 5.20 -8.90
C PRO A 166 6.27 6.55 -8.20
N GLY A 167 7.36 7.30 -8.23
CA GLY A 167 7.43 8.63 -7.63
C GLY A 167 7.58 9.75 -8.65
N ASN A 168 7.45 11.01 -8.21
CA ASN A 168 7.81 12.18 -9.00
C ASN A 168 9.11 12.80 -8.45
N ALA A 169 9.05 13.54 -7.36
CA ALA A 169 10.25 14.08 -6.72
C ALA A 169 11.03 13.01 -5.94
N ARG A 170 10.35 11.96 -5.48
CA ARG A 170 10.92 10.82 -4.75
C ARG A 170 9.98 9.63 -4.78
N GLN A 171 10.49 8.42 -4.53
CA GLN A 171 9.65 7.27 -4.22
C GLN A 171 9.21 7.34 -2.75
N ALA A 172 7.92 7.17 -2.51
CA ALA A 172 7.35 7.14 -1.18
C ALA A 172 6.02 6.39 -1.17
N ALA A 173 5.69 5.80 -0.04
CA ALA A 173 4.39 5.21 0.23
C ALA A 173 4.05 5.36 1.73
N PRO A 174 2.79 5.61 2.09
CA PRO A 174 2.40 5.71 3.48
C PRO A 174 2.36 4.34 4.14
N THR A 175 2.72 4.27 5.40
CA THR A 175 2.59 3.07 6.20
C THR A 175 1.13 2.87 6.63
N GLY A 176 0.66 1.63 6.49
CA GLY A 176 -0.62 1.17 7.01
C GLY A 176 -0.46 0.09 8.07
N GLY A 177 -1.54 -0.60 8.38
CA GLY A 177 -1.57 -1.71 9.33
C GLY A 177 -2.36 -1.40 10.58
N GLY A 178 -2.12 -2.17 11.66
CA GLY A 178 -2.86 -2.05 12.91
C GLY A 178 -2.03 -2.33 14.15
N ASN A 179 -2.46 -1.74 15.25
CA ASN A 179 -1.90 -1.94 16.57
C ASN A 179 -2.95 -2.53 17.52
N PHE A 180 -2.51 -3.29 18.49
CA PHE A 180 -3.33 -3.69 19.63
C PHE A 180 -3.31 -2.60 20.70
N TYR A 181 -4.51 -2.30 21.21
CA TYR A 181 -4.74 -1.41 22.35
C TYR A 181 -5.54 -2.15 23.40
N ILE A 182 -5.26 -1.89 24.68
CA ILE A 182 -6.11 -2.32 25.77
C ILE A 182 -6.96 -1.12 26.20
N SER A 183 -8.28 -1.27 26.13
CA SER A 183 -9.21 -0.19 26.47
C SER A 183 -9.10 0.19 27.95
N ASN A 184 -9.17 1.48 28.24
CA ASN A 184 -9.24 1.98 29.60
C ASN A 184 -10.61 1.65 30.23
N GLY A 185 -10.67 1.53 31.57
CA GLY A 185 -11.92 1.33 32.30
C GLY A 185 -12.46 -0.11 32.31
N ILE A 186 -11.71 -1.10 31.84
CA ILE A 186 -12.04 -2.52 32.00
C ILE A 186 -11.43 -3.10 33.30
N SER A 187 -11.97 -4.24 33.78
CA SER A 187 -11.46 -4.89 35.00
C SER A 187 -10.03 -5.42 34.82
N GLU A 188 -9.28 -5.51 35.91
CA GLU A 188 -7.90 -6.01 35.88
C GLU A 188 -7.78 -7.41 35.25
N ASP A 189 -8.72 -8.33 35.53
CA ASP A 189 -8.74 -9.66 34.94
C ASP A 189 -8.83 -9.60 33.40
N ARG A 190 -9.63 -8.66 32.86
CA ARG A 190 -9.74 -8.44 31.41
C ARG A 190 -8.47 -7.82 30.84
N VAL A 191 -7.83 -6.89 31.55
CA VAL A 191 -6.53 -6.35 31.16
C VAL A 191 -5.50 -7.48 31.05
N GLN A 192 -5.42 -8.37 32.06
CA GLN A 192 -4.47 -9.48 32.05
C GLN A 192 -4.77 -10.49 30.94
N ALA A 193 -6.06 -10.77 30.66
CA ALA A 193 -6.45 -11.64 29.56
C ALA A 193 -6.07 -11.04 28.20
N ALA A 194 -6.38 -9.75 27.97
CA ALA A 194 -6.00 -9.04 26.76
C ALA A 194 -4.48 -9.02 26.56
N TRP A 195 -3.73 -8.76 27.62
CA TRP A 195 -2.25 -8.78 27.56
C TRP A 195 -1.68 -10.15 27.22
N LYS A 196 -2.28 -11.24 27.76
CA LYS A 196 -1.88 -12.61 27.37
C LYS A 196 -2.12 -12.86 25.89
N PHE A 197 -3.26 -12.42 25.35
CA PHE A 197 -3.56 -12.53 23.93
C PHE A 197 -2.58 -11.73 23.08
N ILE A 198 -2.30 -10.48 23.43
CA ILE A 198 -1.35 -9.63 22.70
C ILE A 198 0.04 -10.27 22.66
N LYS A 199 0.54 -10.75 23.80
CA LYS A 199 1.82 -11.46 23.86
C LYS A 199 1.83 -12.68 22.94
N PHE A 200 0.79 -13.49 23.00
CA PHE A 200 0.63 -14.67 22.16
C PHE A 200 0.63 -14.32 20.67
N ALA A 201 -0.18 -13.36 20.25
CA ALA A 201 -0.32 -12.96 18.85
C ALA A 201 0.95 -12.30 18.29
N THR A 202 1.79 -11.72 19.15
CA THR A 202 3.03 -11.04 18.76
C THR A 202 4.30 -11.84 19.08
N GLU A 203 4.20 -13.13 19.42
CA GLU A 203 5.37 -14.03 19.49
C GLU A 203 6.04 -14.09 18.11
N PRO A 204 7.38 -14.13 18.05
CA PRO A 204 8.11 -14.07 16.77
C PRO A 204 7.62 -15.09 15.74
N GLU A 205 7.44 -16.34 16.14
CA GLU A 205 7.00 -17.43 15.25
C GLU A 205 5.61 -17.18 14.67
N ARG A 206 4.68 -16.66 15.51
CA ARG A 206 3.31 -16.36 15.05
C ARG A 206 3.25 -15.11 14.19
N ALA A 207 4.01 -14.10 14.55
CA ALA A 207 4.10 -12.87 13.75
C ALA A 207 4.77 -13.13 12.39
N ALA A 208 5.77 -14.01 12.34
CA ALA A 208 6.39 -14.46 11.11
C ALA A 208 5.39 -15.25 10.24
N GLN A 209 4.70 -16.23 10.83
CA GLN A 209 3.70 -17.04 10.11
C GLN A 209 2.57 -16.11 9.57
N TRP A 210 2.09 -15.16 10.37
CA TRP A 210 1.10 -14.18 9.94
C TRP A 210 1.58 -13.36 8.74
N ALA A 211 2.84 -12.92 8.77
CA ALA A 211 3.42 -12.16 7.67
C ALA A 211 3.45 -13.00 6.36
N LEU A 212 3.86 -14.25 6.43
CA LEU A 212 3.90 -15.17 5.29
C LEU A 212 2.50 -15.50 4.74
N ASP A 213 1.53 -15.74 5.65
CA ASP A 213 0.16 -16.10 5.26
C ASP A 213 -0.62 -14.95 4.63
N THR A 214 -0.20 -13.70 4.86
CA THR A 214 -0.97 -12.51 4.46
C THR A 214 -0.24 -11.56 3.52
N GLY A 215 1.09 -11.47 3.64
CA GLY A 215 1.91 -10.44 2.99
C GLY A 215 2.07 -9.17 3.84
N TYR A 216 1.51 -9.12 5.06
CA TYR A 216 1.83 -8.04 6.00
C TYR A 216 3.28 -8.14 6.46
N VAL A 217 3.89 -7.00 6.75
CA VAL A 217 5.26 -6.95 7.27
C VAL A 217 5.26 -7.29 8.76
N ALA A 218 6.12 -8.23 9.15
CA ALA A 218 6.32 -8.58 10.55
C ALA A 218 6.84 -7.38 11.36
N THR A 219 6.30 -7.17 12.56
CA THR A 219 6.56 -5.97 13.37
C THR A 219 7.68 -6.13 14.39
N ARG A 220 8.29 -7.32 14.46
CA ARG A 220 9.42 -7.62 15.34
C ARG A 220 10.66 -7.97 14.53
N GLN A 221 11.80 -7.39 14.89
CA GLN A 221 13.10 -7.73 14.29
C GLN A 221 13.42 -9.22 14.40
N SER A 222 13.10 -9.83 15.56
CA SER A 222 13.34 -11.26 15.79
C SER A 222 12.55 -12.22 14.87
N CYS A 223 11.53 -11.75 14.16
CA CYS A 223 10.86 -12.56 13.14
C CYS A 223 11.78 -12.87 11.97
N PHE A 224 12.60 -11.88 11.56
CA PHE A 224 13.52 -12.01 10.41
C PHE A 224 14.73 -12.89 10.69
N ASP A 225 14.97 -13.26 11.97
CA ASP A 225 16.00 -14.20 12.36
C ASP A 225 15.55 -15.67 12.24
N LEU A 226 14.25 -15.91 12.09
CA LEU A 226 13.68 -17.25 11.95
C LEU A 226 13.95 -17.81 10.54
N ASP A 227 14.22 -19.12 10.47
CA ASP A 227 14.55 -19.79 9.20
C ASP A 227 13.40 -19.66 8.18
N ILE A 228 12.14 -19.81 8.60
CA ILE A 228 10.93 -19.63 7.80
C ILE A 228 10.85 -18.25 7.10
N MET A 229 11.44 -17.20 7.69
CA MET A 229 11.49 -15.86 7.08
C MET A 229 12.72 -15.65 6.20
N LYS A 230 13.77 -16.45 6.34
CA LYS A 230 14.97 -16.38 5.49
C LYS A 230 14.80 -17.11 4.17
N GLU A 231 13.90 -18.09 4.14
CA GLU A 231 13.58 -18.89 2.96
C GLU A 231 12.52 -18.22 2.04
N TYR A 232 11.87 -17.17 2.54
CA TYR A 232 10.84 -16.41 1.83
C TYR A 232 11.45 -15.20 1.13
#